data_538b59e2b9b961e19f991b065a83c7b7
#
_entry.id   538b59e2b9b961e19f991b065a83c7b7
#
_cell.length_a   1.000
_cell.length_b   1.000
_cell.length_c   1.000
_cell.angle_alpha   90.00
_cell.angle_beta   90.00
_cell.angle_gamma   90.00
#
_symmetry.space_group_name_H-M   'P 1'
#
loop_
_entity.id
_entity.type
_entity.pdbx_description
1 polymer ?
#
loop_
_entity_poly.entity_id
_entity_poly.type
_entity_poly.pdbx_seq_one_letter_code
_entity_poly.pdbx_strand_id
1 'polypeptide(L)'
;MKMTKTSVLGLGTWAVVALALAVIGCKSSEDGKVPLTQSGHPEVVVRAKSAGDVKVAIREFFTNRGYIETDSRATNEMMFDKPARSGRSVKALRVIVRIKKETNDSWRLIGIPMGVDGWRSDLQTETEVPQGASQIQAFLVEIKNRVEAGQ
;
A
#
# COMPACT_ATOMS: atom_id res chain seq x y z
N MET A 1 48.94 57.48 38.94
CA MET A 1 47.93 58.10 39.84
C MET A 1 46.54 57.57 39.44
N LYS A 2 45.81 56.93 40.40
CA LYS A 2 44.37 56.58 40.44
C LYS A 2 43.81 55.78 39.27
N MET A 3 43.55 54.47 39.42
CA MET A 3 42.32 53.85 39.96
C MET A 3 41.04 54.34 39.33
N THR A 4 40.34 53.44 38.62
CA THR A 4 39.00 53.00 39.07
C THR A 4 38.57 51.71 38.32
N LYS A 5 38.11 50.77 39.13
CA LYS A 5 37.38 49.55 38.74
C LYS A 5 36.00 49.91 38.26
N THR A 6 35.44 49.20 37.34
CA THR A 6 34.03 48.84 37.39
C THR A 6 33.77 47.53 36.67
N SER A 7 33.33 46.57 37.46
CA SER A 7 32.77 45.29 37.05
C SER A 7 31.35 45.50 36.55
N VAL A 8 30.99 44.88 35.44
CA VAL A 8 29.58 44.64 35.12
C VAL A 8 29.42 43.19 34.70
N LEU A 9 28.78 42.45 35.57
CA LEU A 9 28.24 41.12 35.29
C LEU A 9 27.17 41.27 34.23
N GLY A 10 27.37 40.58 33.08
CA GLY A 10 26.33 40.34 32.09
C GLY A 10 25.93 38.85 32.14
N LEU A 11 24.77 38.59 32.76
CA LEU A 11 24.11 37.29 32.70
C LEU A 11 23.81 36.96 31.23
N GLY A 12 24.58 36.05 30.65
CA GLY A 12 24.27 35.45 29.38
C GLY A 12 23.17 34.39 29.55
N THR A 13 22.01 34.73 29.08
CA THR A 13 20.85 33.82 28.99
C THR A 13 21.18 32.67 28.05
N TRP A 14 21.34 31.48 28.58
CA TRP A 14 21.44 30.24 27.83
C TRP A 14 20.05 29.90 27.27
N ALA A 15 19.83 30.25 26.01
CA ALA A 15 18.69 29.75 25.25
C ALA A 15 18.92 28.25 24.93
N VAL A 16 18.34 27.40 25.75
CA VAL A 16 18.24 25.96 25.47
C VAL A 16 17.26 25.81 24.31
N VAL A 17 17.79 25.68 23.10
CA VAL A 17 17.02 25.24 21.94
C VAL A 17 16.76 23.74 22.13
N ALA A 18 15.60 23.41 22.68
CA ALA A 18 15.08 22.06 22.69
C ALA A 18 14.74 21.66 21.25
N LEU A 19 15.69 20.97 20.58
CA LEU A 19 15.45 20.33 19.30
C LEU A 19 14.53 19.14 19.55
N ALA A 20 13.23 19.35 19.38
CA ALA A 20 12.26 18.28 19.36
C ALA A 20 12.52 17.42 18.12
N LEU A 21 13.31 16.38 18.30
CA LEU A 21 13.40 15.27 17.36
C LEU A 21 12.02 14.61 17.31
N ALA A 22 11.21 15.02 16.34
CA ALA A 22 10.05 14.26 15.94
C ALA A 22 10.57 12.91 15.42
N VAL A 23 10.61 11.93 16.30
CA VAL A 23 10.75 10.52 15.94
C VAL A 23 9.51 10.19 15.14
N ILE A 24 9.61 10.32 13.81
CA ILE A 24 8.68 9.70 12.90
C ILE A 24 8.90 8.20 13.12
N GLY A 25 8.18 7.68 14.10
CA GLY A 25 8.10 6.26 14.32
C GLY A 25 7.57 5.63 13.04
N CYS A 26 8.44 5.01 12.25
CA CYS A 26 8.01 3.98 11.34
C CYS A 26 7.27 2.96 12.20
N LYS A 27 5.94 3.08 12.23
CA LYS A 27 5.10 1.98 12.69
C LYS A 27 5.46 0.83 11.79
N SER A 28 6.28 -0.08 12.30
CA SER A 28 6.41 -1.41 11.73
C SER A 28 4.98 -1.95 11.65
N SER A 29 4.50 -2.11 10.42
CA SER A 29 3.23 -2.76 10.15
C SER A 29 3.25 -4.07 10.93
N GLU A 30 2.25 -4.29 11.78
CA GLU A 30 2.05 -5.60 12.39
C GLU A 30 1.82 -6.59 11.26
N ASP A 31 2.89 -7.27 10.85
CA ASP A 31 2.87 -8.24 9.79
C ASP A 31 1.86 -9.34 10.14
N GLY A 32 0.85 -9.48 9.30
CA GLY A 32 -0.07 -10.60 9.30
C GLY A 32 -1.47 -10.38 9.86
N LYS A 33 -1.83 -9.21 10.38
CA LYS A 33 -3.23 -8.95 10.76
C LYS A 33 -4.04 -8.63 9.50
N VAL A 34 -4.97 -9.51 9.18
CA VAL A 34 -6.01 -9.22 8.18
C VAL A 34 -6.81 -8.02 8.69
N PRO A 35 -7.03 -6.98 7.87
CA PRO A 35 -7.88 -5.86 8.25
C PRO A 35 -9.29 -6.36 8.67
N LEU A 36 -9.85 -5.77 9.72
CA LEU A 36 -11.24 -6.02 10.13
C LEU A 36 -12.17 -5.32 9.13
N THR A 37 -12.38 -5.96 8.00
CA THR A 37 -13.22 -5.48 6.91
C THR A 37 -14.44 -6.38 6.74
N GLN A 38 -15.46 -5.92 6.01
CA GLN A 38 -16.68 -6.70 5.78
C GLN A 38 -16.38 -7.99 5.00
N SER A 39 -15.41 -7.97 4.10
CA SER A 39 -15.03 -9.14 3.29
C SER A 39 -14.03 -10.08 3.97
N GLY A 40 -13.42 -9.65 5.08
CA GLY A 40 -12.28 -10.36 5.69
C GLY A 40 -10.97 -10.19 4.93
N HIS A 41 -10.96 -9.41 3.84
CA HIS A 41 -9.79 -9.08 3.03
C HIS A 41 -9.52 -7.57 3.05
N PRO A 42 -8.33 -7.11 2.67
CA PRO A 42 -8.05 -5.71 2.40
C PRO A 42 -9.09 -5.10 1.48
N GLU A 43 -9.71 -3.99 1.88
CA GLU A 43 -10.70 -3.33 1.03
C GLU A 43 -10.73 -1.82 1.22
N VAL A 44 -11.14 -1.11 0.16
CA VAL A 44 -11.42 0.32 0.17
C VAL A 44 -12.63 0.63 -0.70
N VAL A 45 -13.32 1.71 -0.38
CA VAL A 45 -14.34 2.28 -1.26
C VAL A 45 -13.74 3.49 -1.96
N VAL A 46 -13.84 3.51 -3.30
CA VAL A 46 -13.36 4.60 -4.16
C VAL A 46 -14.55 5.28 -4.83
N ARG A 47 -14.46 6.60 -4.99
CA ARG A 47 -15.42 7.35 -5.82
C ARG A 47 -14.89 7.38 -7.24
N ALA A 48 -15.73 7.03 -8.22
CA ALA A 48 -15.38 7.10 -9.63
C ALA A 48 -16.63 7.09 -10.49
N LYS A 49 -16.59 7.80 -11.61
CA LYS A 49 -17.69 7.90 -12.57
C LYS A 49 -18.00 6.55 -13.24
N SER A 50 -16.96 5.75 -13.46
CA SER A 50 -17.12 4.46 -14.13
C SER A 50 -16.18 3.38 -13.56
N ALA A 51 -16.57 2.11 -13.73
CA ALA A 51 -15.68 0.99 -13.47
C ALA A 51 -14.45 1.00 -14.37
N GLY A 52 -14.56 1.60 -15.56
CA GLY A 52 -13.46 1.74 -16.52
C GLY A 52 -12.32 2.55 -15.93
N ASP A 53 -12.61 3.72 -15.34
CA ASP A 53 -11.63 4.60 -14.72
C ASP A 53 -10.90 3.88 -13.57
N VAL A 54 -11.66 3.15 -12.76
CA VAL A 54 -11.11 2.34 -11.68
C VAL A 54 -10.17 1.26 -12.22
N LYS A 55 -10.57 0.52 -13.27
CA LYS A 55 -9.76 -0.52 -13.88
C LYS A 55 -8.47 0.02 -14.49
N VAL A 56 -8.52 1.18 -15.13
CA VAL A 56 -7.33 1.84 -15.68
C VAL A 56 -6.35 2.18 -14.56
N ALA A 57 -6.81 2.80 -13.49
CA ALA A 57 -5.96 3.17 -12.36
C ALA A 57 -5.33 1.94 -11.68
N ILE A 58 -6.10 0.85 -11.51
CA ILE A 58 -5.58 -0.41 -10.96
C ILE A 58 -4.50 -0.99 -11.88
N ARG A 59 -4.75 -1.06 -13.19
CA ARG A 59 -3.78 -1.58 -14.16
C ARG A 59 -2.49 -0.79 -14.13
N GLU A 60 -2.54 0.51 -14.24
CA GLU A 60 -1.37 1.38 -14.19
C GLU A 60 -0.59 1.25 -12.89
N PHE A 61 -1.31 1.18 -11.77
CA PHE A 61 -0.70 1.02 -10.46
C PHE A 61 0.17 -0.24 -10.36
N PHE A 62 -0.37 -1.39 -10.77
CA PHE A 62 0.32 -2.67 -10.68
C PHE A 62 1.41 -2.84 -11.73
N THR A 63 1.15 -2.44 -12.99
CA THR A 63 2.14 -2.55 -14.07
C THR A 63 3.36 -1.68 -13.81
N ASN A 64 3.19 -0.46 -13.29
CA ASN A 64 4.29 0.42 -12.89
C ASN A 64 5.14 -0.14 -11.73
N ARG A 65 4.64 -1.16 -11.02
CA ARG A 65 5.36 -1.88 -9.95
C ARG A 65 5.93 -3.22 -10.41
N GLY A 66 5.91 -3.48 -11.72
CA GLY A 66 6.46 -4.68 -12.33
C GLY A 66 5.57 -5.93 -12.16
N TYR A 67 4.28 -5.74 -11.89
CA TYR A 67 3.31 -6.82 -11.99
C TYR A 67 2.88 -7.01 -13.44
N ILE A 68 2.54 -8.23 -13.79
CA ILE A 68 2.03 -8.62 -15.10
C ILE A 68 0.54 -8.90 -14.96
N GLU A 69 -0.31 -8.21 -15.73
CA GLU A 69 -1.74 -8.51 -15.77
C GLU A 69 -1.95 -9.91 -16.38
N THR A 70 -2.79 -10.69 -15.75
CA THR A 70 -3.12 -12.07 -16.16
C THR A 70 -4.63 -12.16 -16.33
N ASP A 71 -5.08 -12.98 -17.26
CA ASP A 71 -6.50 -13.13 -17.54
C ASP A 71 -7.27 -13.65 -16.31
N SER A 72 -8.31 -12.93 -15.93
CA SER A 72 -9.24 -13.35 -14.89
C SER A 72 -10.44 -14.08 -15.51
N ARG A 73 -10.96 -15.07 -14.79
CA ARG A 73 -12.18 -15.79 -15.19
C ARG A 73 -13.45 -14.98 -14.97
N ALA A 74 -13.39 -13.93 -14.11
CA ALA A 74 -14.52 -13.10 -13.77
C ALA A 74 -14.37 -11.67 -14.29
N THR A 75 -15.44 -11.12 -14.86
CA THR A 75 -15.44 -9.77 -15.46
C THR A 75 -15.23 -8.63 -14.47
N ASN A 76 -15.51 -8.89 -13.19
CA ASN A 76 -15.36 -7.94 -12.09
C ASN A 76 -14.07 -8.15 -11.29
N GLU A 77 -13.13 -8.93 -11.81
CA GLU A 77 -11.82 -9.18 -11.21
C GLU A 77 -10.71 -8.78 -12.17
N MET A 78 -9.59 -8.35 -11.59
CA MET A 78 -8.31 -8.17 -12.28
C MET A 78 -7.26 -8.96 -11.52
N MET A 79 -6.40 -9.67 -12.22
CA MET A 79 -5.32 -10.46 -11.65
C MET A 79 -3.96 -9.91 -12.08
N PHE A 80 -3.04 -9.82 -11.14
CA PHE A 80 -1.70 -9.31 -11.36
C PHE A 80 -0.67 -10.22 -10.71
N ASP A 81 0.27 -10.72 -11.50
CA ASP A 81 1.32 -11.61 -11.05
C ASP A 81 2.67 -10.89 -11.00
N LYS A 82 3.38 -11.07 -9.91
CA LYS A 82 4.78 -10.65 -9.78
C LYS A 82 5.65 -11.89 -9.60
N PRO A 83 6.28 -12.38 -10.68
CA PRO A 83 7.10 -13.57 -10.60
C PRO A 83 8.37 -13.32 -9.81
N ALA A 84 8.75 -14.29 -9.00
CA ALA A 84 10.01 -14.34 -8.27
C ALA A 84 10.69 -15.68 -8.56
N ARG A 85 11.98 -15.67 -8.86
CA ARG A 85 12.75 -16.90 -9.01
C ARG A 85 13.20 -17.38 -7.64
N SER A 86 12.87 -18.61 -7.30
CA SER A 86 13.33 -19.27 -6.09
C SER A 86 13.86 -20.67 -6.47
N GLY A 87 15.17 -20.78 -6.62
CA GLY A 87 15.81 -22.04 -6.99
C GLY A 87 15.34 -22.56 -8.36
N ARG A 88 14.88 -23.83 -8.40
CA ARG A 88 14.39 -24.49 -9.61
C ARG A 88 12.90 -24.24 -9.90
N SER A 89 12.14 -23.71 -8.93
CA SER A 89 10.72 -23.45 -9.10
C SER A 89 10.48 -21.97 -9.36
N VAL A 90 9.57 -21.66 -10.26
CA VAL A 90 9.11 -20.29 -10.47
C VAL A 90 7.90 -20.07 -9.57
N LYS A 91 8.06 -19.16 -8.63
CA LYS A 91 6.99 -18.70 -7.75
C LYS A 91 6.50 -17.34 -8.22
N ALA A 92 5.27 -17.00 -7.89
CA ALA A 92 4.77 -15.65 -8.09
C ALA A 92 3.93 -15.20 -6.89
N LEU A 93 3.94 -13.91 -6.64
CA LEU A 93 2.92 -13.28 -5.82
C LEU A 93 1.81 -12.81 -6.77
N ARG A 94 0.61 -13.31 -6.56
CA ARG A 94 -0.59 -12.90 -7.28
C ARG A 94 -1.42 -11.98 -6.41
N VAL A 95 -1.94 -10.92 -7.00
CA VAL A 95 -2.94 -10.06 -6.37
C VAL A 95 -4.21 -10.13 -7.22
N ILE A 96 -5.29 -10.56 -6.61
CA ILE A 96 -6.63 -10.51 -7.22
C ILE A 96 -7.32 -9.28 -6.68
N VAL A 97 -7.76 -8.37 -7.56
CA VAL A 97 -8.54 -7.19 -7.19
C VAL A 97 -9.97 -7.38 -7.70
N ARG A 98 -10.91 -7.57 -6.77
CA ARG A 98 -12.35 -7.60 -7.07
C ARG A 98 -12.92 -6.19 -7.03
N ILE A 99 -13.75 -5.88 -8.02
CA ILE A 99 -14.38 -4.57 -8.18
C ILE A 99 -15.88 -4.76 -8.04
N LYS A 100 -16.47 -4.23 -6.98
CA LYS A 100 -17.90 -4.35 -6.71
C LYS A 100 -18.53 -2.97 -6.71
N LYS A 101 -19.63 -2.79 -7.45
CA LYS A 101 -20.38 -1.54 -7.41
C LYS A 101 -21.10 -1.41 -6.06
N GLU A 102 -20.92 -0.28 -5.38
CA GLU A 102 -21.59 0.04 -4.12
C GLU A 102 -22.76 0.99 -4.35
N THR A 103 -22.51 2.10 -5.05
CA THR A 103 -23.51 3.09 -5.44
C THR A 103 -23.29 3.50 -6.90
N ASN A 104 -24.00 4.50 -7.38
CA ASN A 104 -23.81 4.99 -8.76
C ASN A 104 -22.40 5.53 -8.99
N ASP A 105 -21.79 6.14 -7.96
CA ASP A 105 -20.51 6.84 -8.07
C ASP A 105 -19.43 6.22 -7.16
N SER A 106 -19.68 5.04 -6.60
CA SER A 106 -18.71 4.40 -5.73
C SER A 106 -18.53 2.91 -6.00
N TRP A 107 -17.30 2.46 -5.83
CA TRP A 107 -16.85 1.10 -6.12
C TRP A 107 -16.03 0.57 -4.94
N ARG A 108 -16.36 -0.62 -4.49
CA ARG A 108 -15.56 -1.34 -3.49
C ARG A 108 -14.48 -2.14 -4.19
N LEU A 109 -13.25 -1.94 -3.79
CA LEU A 109 -12.09 -2.72 -4.22
C LEU A 109 -11.71 -3.66 -3.09
N ILE A 110 -11.61 -4.95 -3.40
CA ILE A 110 -11.21 -5.99 -2.45
C ILE A 110 -9.95 -6.64 -3.01
N GLY A 111 -8.88 -6.66 -2.24
CA GLY A 111 -7.59 -7.21 -2.66
C GLY A 111 -7.30 -8.53 -1.95
N ILE A 112 -6.98 -9.57 -2.71
CA ILE A 112 -6.68 -10.90 -2.19
C ILE A 112 -5.25 -11.25 -2.59
N PRO A 113 -4.31 -11.34 -1.62
CA PRO A 113 -2.95 -11.78 -1.89
C PRO A 113 -2.88 -13.30 -1.98
N MET A 114 -2.30 -13.82 -3.06
CA MET A 114 -2.13 -15.24 -3.32
C MET A 114 -0.66 -15.56 -3.57
N GLY A 115 -0.17 -16.64 -3.00
CA GLY A 115 1.08 -17.28 -3.41
C GLY A 115 0.80 -18.26 -4.54
N VAL A 116 1.63 -18.22 -5.57
CA VAL A 116 1.51 -19.11 -6.74
C VAL A 116 2.79 -19.93 -6.84
N ASP A 117 2.69 -21.24 -6.68
CA ASP A 117 3.77 -22.18 -6.92
C ASP A 117 3.60 -22.81 -8.30
N GLY A 118 4.72 -23.02 -9.03
CA GLY A 118 4.68 -23.53 -10.39
C GLY A 118 4.05 -22.55 -11.39
N TRP A 119 4.28 -21.26 -11.20
CA TRP A 119 3.69 -20.22 -12.04
C TRP A 119 3.88 -20.49 -13.54
N ARG A 120 2.78 -20.44 -14.29
CA ARG A 120 2.69 -20.79 -15.73
C ARG A 120 3.07 -22.24 -16.07
N SER A 121 2.90 -23.16 -15.13
CA SER A 121 3.00 -24.61 -15.40
C SER A 121 1.64 -25.28 -15.25
N ASP A 122 1.50 -26.48 -15.79
CA ASP A 122 0.28 -27.29 -15.66
C ASP A 122 0.02 -27.75 -14.21
N LEU A 123 1.05 -27.65 -13.35
CA LEU A 123 1.00 -27.99 -11.94
C LEU A 123 0.90 -26.75 -11.03
N GLN A 124 0.44 -25.64 -11.57
CA GLN A 124 0.28 -24.41 -10.82
C GLN A 124 -0.71 -24.61 -9.65
N THR A 125 -0.27 -24.23 -8.45
CA THR A 125 -1.10 -24.21 -7.24
C THR A 125 -1.16 -22.79 -6.67
N GLU A 126 -2.30 -22.46 -6.06
CA GLU A 126 -2.56 -21.14 -5.50
C GLU A 126 -2.95 -21.28 -4.02
N THR A 127 -2.35 -20.46 -3.18
CA THR A 127 -2.63 -20.43 -1.75
C THR A 127 -2.74 -18.98 -1.29
N GLU A 128 -3.77 -18.65 -0.52
CA GLU A 128 -3.90 -17.33 0.05
C GLU A 128 -2.78 -17.04 1.04
N VAL A 129 -2.22 -15.81 0.99
CA VAL A 129 -1.09 -15.38 1.82
C VAL A 129 -1.54 -14.23 2.72
N PRO A 130 -2.13 -14.52 3.91
CA PRO A 130 -2.63 -13.47 4.81
C PRO A 130 -1.57 -12.43 5.22
N GLN A 131 -0.29 -12.83 5.26
CA GLN A 131 0.83 -11.94 5.58
C GLN A 131 0.98 -10.78 4.58
N GLY A 132 0.45 -10.92 3.36
CA GLY A 132 0.42 -9.87 2.36
C GLY A 132 -0.69 -8.83 2.54
N ALA A 133 -1.63 -9.06 3.45
CA ALA A 133 -2.84 -8.25 3.56
C ALA A 133 -2.56 -6.77 3.85
N SER A 134 -1.64 -6.47 4.77
CA SER A 134 -1.28 -5.08 5.10
C SER A 134 -0.69 -4.33 3.90
N GLN A 135 0.14 -4.99 3.11
CA GLN A 135 0.72 -4.41 1.89
C GLN A 135 -0.36 -4.15 0.85
N ILE A 136 -1.28 -5.09 0.65
CA ILE A 136 -2.39 -4.93 -0.28
C ILE A 136 -3.32 -3.82 0.17
N GLN A 137 -3.59 -3.68 1.47
CA GLN A 137 -4.36 -2.57 1.99
C GLN A 137 -3.72 -1.20 1.65
N ALA A 138 -2.40 -1.07 1.82
CA ALA A 138 -1.68 0.13 1.44
C ALA A 138 -1.77 0.41 -0.08
N PHE A 139 -1.69 -0.62 -0.91
CA PHE A 139 -1.85 -0.49 -2.36
C PHE A 139 -3.25 0.00 -2.73
N LEU A 140 -4.29 -0.56 -2.13
CA LEU A 140 -5.67 -0.15 -2.40
C LEU A 140 -5.92 1.31 -1.98
N VAL A 141 -5.36 1.75 -0.85
CA VAL A 141 -5.43 3.14 -0.41
C VAL A 141 -4.74 4.08 -1.41
N GLU A 142 -3.58 3.69 -1.93
CA GLU A 142 -2.88 4.51 -2.93
C GLU A 142 -3.66 4.57 -4.25
N ILE A 143 -4.24 3.46 -4.71
CA ILE A 143 -5.13 3.43 -5.88
C ILE A 143 -6.32 4.35 -5.67
N LYS A 144 -6.99 4.28 -4.50
CA LYS A 144 -8.08 5.17 -4.13
C LYS A 144 -7.68 6.63 -4.29
N ASN A 145 -6.56 7.03 -3.67
CA ASN A 145 -6.09 8.41 -3.72
C ASN A 145 -5.82 8.89 -5.16
N ARG A 146 -5.30 8.03 -6.02
CA ARG A 146 -5.07 8.37 -7.44
C ARG A 146 -6.38 8.55 -8.21
N VAL A 147 -7.34 7.64 -8.02
CA VAL A 147 -8.65 7.72 -8.68
C VAL A 147 -9.38 8.99 -8.27
N GLU A 148 -9.40 9.30 -6.98
CA GLU A 148 -10.12 10.46 -6.44
C GLU A 148 -9.41 11.80 -6.74
N ALA A 149 -8.10 11.82 -6.92
CA ALA A 149 -7.35 13.01 -7.33
C ALA A 149 -7.47 13.33 -8.83
N GLY A 150 -7.82 12.35 -9.66
CA GLY A 150 -7.99 12.52 -11.11
C GLY A 150 -9.40 12.95 -11.54
N GLN A 151 -10.30 13.20 -10.59
CA GLN A 151 -11.67 13.67 -10.82
C GLN A 151 -11.78 15.17 -10.68
#